data_dcd2911c7e30935452f750628bfe75ec
#
_entry.id   dcd2911c7e30935452f750628bfe75ec
#
_cell.length_a   1.000
_cell.length_b   1.000
_cell.length_c   1.000
_cell.angle_alpha   90.00
_cell.angle_beta   90.00
_cell.angle_gamma   90.00
#
_symmetry.space_group_name_H-M   'P 1'
#
loop_
_entity.id
_entity.type
_entity.pdbx_description
1 polymer ?
#
loop_
_entity_poly.entity_id
_entity_poly.type
_entity_poly.pdbx_seq_one_letter_code
_entity_poly.pdbx_strand_id
1 'polypeptide(L)'
;MPSLVGSEMCIRDRYKAENGRVAHECIFDCRTLPVTAEDVAKRLMDYGFHAPTLSWPVTNTMMVEPTESESLDELKRFVKAMEMIRREIYMDKDILKNAPHTARVVSSDKWVYNYSREQAAYPVKQNNKFWPAVSRIDNVYGDRNLVCLSLIHI
;
A
#
# COMPACT_ATOMS: atom_id res chain seq x y z
N MET A 1 15.73 -16.39 -3.11
CA MET A 1 15.29 -15.30 -4.01
C MET A 1 16.39 -14.25 -4.07
N PRO A 2 16.79 -13.75 -5.23
CA PRO A 2 17.65 -12.57 -5.26
C PRO A 2 16.89 -11.44 -4.58
N SER A 3 17.60 -10.54 -3.90
CA SER A 3 17.02 -9.35 -3.24
C SER A 3 16.01 -8.69 -4.17
N LEU A 4 14.72 -8.81 -3.85
CA LEU A 4 13.62 -8.31 -4.66
C LEU A 4 13.57 -6.77 -4.68
N VAL A 5 14.36 -6.14 -3.83
CA VAL A 5 14.42 -4.70 -3.71
C VAL A 5 15.90 -4.33 -3.68
N GLY A 6 16.38 -3.74 -4.77
CA GLY A 6 17.73 -3.23 -4.83
C GLY A 6 18.03 -2.29 -3.65
N SER A 7 19.28 -2.19 -3.29
CA SER A 7 19.86 -1.44 -2.16
C SER A 7 19.45 0.04 -2.07
N GLU A 8 18.66 0.52 -2.99
CA GLU A 8 18.27 1.93 -3.12
C GLU A 8 16.90 2.28 -2.52
N MET A 9 16.07 1.32 -2.18
CA MET A 9 14.96 1.60 -1.27
C MET A 9 15.56 1.72 0.12
N CYS A 10 15.41 2.86 0.78
CA CYS A 10 15.79 3.07 2.18
C CYS A 10 14.94 2.22 3.15
N ILE A 11 14.70 1.00 2.79
CA ILE A 11 14.26 -0.06 3.63
C ILE A 11 15.54 -0.56 4.25
N ARG A 12 15.87 -0.03 5.41
CA ARG A 12 16.99 -0.57 6.18
C ARG A 12 16.60 -2.00 6.53
N ASP A 13 17.28 -2.92 5.87
CA ASP A 13 17.21 -4.36 6.05
C ASP A 13 17.65 -4.77 7.47
N ARG A 14 16.94 -4.29 8.50
CA ARG A 14 17.22 -4.65 9.89
C ARG A 14 16.82 -6.07 10.21
N TYR A 15 15.99 -6.67 9.37
CA TYR A 15 15.30 -7.93 9.64
C TYR A 15 15.68 -9.03 8.66
N LYS A 16 16.92 -9.04 8.19
CA LYS A 16 17.46 -10.09 7.34
C LYS A 16 18.56 -10.88 8.05
N ALA A 17 18.77 -12.12 7.59
CA ALA A 17 19.90 -12.93 8.01
C ALA A 17 21.24 -12.34 7.54
N GLU A 18 22.37 -12.85 8.07
CA GLU A 18 23.72 -12.40 7.72
C GLU A 18 24.02 -12.49 6.21
N ASN A 19 23.39 -13.44 5.49
CA ASN A 19 23.49 -13.59 4.04
C ASN A 19 22.66 -12.59 3.25
N GLY A 20 22.00 -11.63 3.91
CA GLY A 20 21.17 -10.61 3.28
C GLY A 20 19.81 -11.12 2.78
N ARG A 21 19.36 -12.30 3.17
CA ARG A 21 18.10 -12.91 2.76
C ARG A 21 17.11 -12.94 3.92
N VAL A 22 15.82 -13.00 3.56
CA VAL A 22 14.71 -13.29 4.46
C VAL A 22 14.22 -14.71 4.21
N ALA A 23 13.50 -15.31 5.15
CA ALA A 23 12.92 -16.65 4.98
C ALA A 23 11.71 -16.61 4.03
N HIS A 24 10.52 -16.40 4.56
CA HIS A 24 9.26 -16.38 3.79
C HIS A 24 8.57 -15.02 3.82
N GLU A 25 8.94 -14.15 4.75
CA GLU A 25 8.38 -12.81 4.91
C GLU A 25 9.47 -11.76 4.99
N CYS A 26 9.14 -10.53 4.63
CA CYS A 26 10.05 -9.40 4.74
C CYS A 26 9.33 -8.20 5.39
N ILE A 27 10.08 -7.47 6.21
CA ILE A 27 9.56 -6.30 6.92
C ILE A 27 10.11 -5.04 6.27
N PHE A 28 9.20 -4.21 5.77
CA PHE A 28 9.51 -2.91 5.19
C PHE A 28 9.37 -1.83 6.25
N ASP A 29 10.47 -1.15 6.55
CA ASP A 29 10.53 -0.10 7.58
C ASP A 29 10.23 1.27 6.98
N CYS A 30 9.08 1.83 7.33
CA CYS A 30 8.63 3.14 6.86
C CYS A 30 8.95 4.29 7.84
N ARG A 31 9.61 4.03 8.97
CA ARG A 31 9.85 5.03 10.02
C ARG A 31 10.71 6.22 9.59
N THR A 32 11.52 6.06 8.56
CA THR A 32 12.37 7.13 8.01
C THR A 32 11.75 7.86 6.82
N LEU A 33 10.57 7.45 6.38
CA LEU A 33 9.86 8.06 5.26
C LEU A 33 8.97 9.21 5.74
N PRO A 34 8.70 10.22 4.89
CA PRO A 34 7.78 11.32 5.20
C PRO A 34 6.29 10.93 5.10
N VAL A 35 6.01 9.64 5.04
CA VAL A 35 4.68 9.02 4.98
C VAL A 35 4.63 7.80 5.91
N THR A 36 3.44 7.38 6.30
CA THR A 36 3.28 6.21 7.16
C THR A 36 3.24 4.91 6.36
N ALA A 37 3.45 3.77 7.03
CA ALA A 37 3.23 2.45 6.45
C ALA A 37 1.78 2.29 5.96
N GLU A 38 0.82 2.89 6.66
CA GLU A 38 -0.58 2.91 6.24
C GLU A 38 -0.76 3.66 4.91
N ASP A 39 -0.11 4.81 4.72
CA ASP A 39 -0.19 5.57 3.47
C ASP A 39 0.32 4.73 2.29
N VAL A 40 1.44 4.03 2.46
CA VAL A 40 2.00 3.14 1.44
C VAL A 40 1.07 1.96 1.16
N ALA A 41 0.55 1.32 2.20
CA ALA A 41 -0.36 0.19 2.08
C ALA A 41 -1.68 0.58 1.38
N LYS A 42 -2.23 1.73 1.72
CA LYS A 42 -3.44 2.27 1.06
C LYS A 42 -3.16 2.61 -0.40
N ARG A 43 -1.98 3.13 -0.72
CA ARG A 43 -1.60 3.39 -2.11
C ARG A 43 -1.39 2.11 -2.92
N LEU A 44 -0.88 1.03 -2.31
CA LEU A 44 -0.81 -0.30 -2.94
C LEU A 44 -2.17 -0.81 -3.42
N MET A 45 -3.26 -0.46 -2.73
CA MET A 45 -4.61 -0.82 -3.18
C MET A 45 -4.97 -0.19 -4.52
N ASP A 46 -4.50 1.04 -4.81
CA ASP A 46 -4.68 1.68 -6.11
C ASP A 46 -3.88 0.98 -7.22
N TYR A 47 -2.77 0.33 -6.87
CA TYR A 47 -1.98 -0.54 -7.74
C TYR A 47 -2.57 -1.96 -7.88
N GLY A 48 -3.70 -2.23 -7.22
CA GLY A 48 -4.40 -3.52 -7.29
C GLY A 48 -3.79 -4.61 -6.43
N PHE A 49 -3.16 -4.24 -5.32
CA PHE A 49 -2.67 -5.17 -4.31
C PHE A 49 -3.50 -5.10 -3.04
N HIS A 50 -3.63 -6.22 -2.36
CA HIS A 50 -4.14 -6.24 -1.00
C HIS A 50 -3.13 -5.55 -0.07
N ALA A 51 -3.62 -4.75 0.87
CA ALA A 51 -2.76 -4.09 1.83
C ALA A 51 -2.05 -5.13 2.73
N PRO A 52 -0.72 -5.02 2.90
CA PRO A 52 0.02 -5.91 3.80
C PRO A 52 -0.35 -5.69 5.27
N THR A 53 0.05 -6.62 6.14
CA THR A 53 -0.04 -6.44 7.60
C THR A 53 0.79 -5.25 8.03
N LEU A 54 0.18 -4.36 8.83
CA LEU A 54 0.80 -3.10 9.25
C LEU A 54 1.21 -3.14 10.72
N SER A 55 2.33 -2.46 11.02
CA SER A 55 2.81 -2.22 12.38
C SER A 55 2.97 -3.47 13.23
N TRP A 56 3.35 -4.57 12.60
CA TRP A 56 3.64 -5.83 13.24
C TRP A 56 4.90 -6.47 12.62
N PRO A 57 5.87 -6.93 13.42
CA PRO A 57 5.97 -6.81 14.88
C PRO A 57 6.44 -5.43 15.35
N VAL A 58 6.74 -4.53 14.44
CA VAL A 58 7.28 -3.19 14.71
C VAL A 58 6.36 -2.11 14.19
N THR A 59 6.13 -1.07 14.99
CA THR A 59 5.31 0.09 14.61
C THR A 59 5.82 0.78 13.34
N ASN A 60 4.90 1.20 12.48
CA ASN A 60 5.17 1.87 11.19
C ASN A 60 6.03 1.04 10.23
N THR A 61 5.78 -0.25 10.20
CA THR A 61 6.35 -1.19 9.23
C THR A 61 5.24 -1.90 8.46
N MET A 62 5.59 -2.53 7.34
CA MET A 62 4.73 -3.45 6.61
C MET A 62 5.39 -4.81 6.56
N MET A 63 4.63 -5.86 6.81
CA MET A 63 5.08 -7.23 6.65
C MET A 63 4.52 -7.79 5.36
N VAL A 64 5.40 -8.15 4.43
CA VAL A 64 5.05 -8.71 3.13
C VAL A 64 5.48 -10.16 3.07
N GLU A 65 4.53 -11.02 2.82
CA GLU A 65 4.71 -12.46 2.70
C GLU A 65 4.27 -12.91 1.30
N PRO A 66 5.19 -13.00 0.32
CA PRO A 66 4.86 -13.58 -0.96
C PRO A 66 4.75 -15.10 -0.81
N THR A 67 3.59 -15.65 -1.16
CA THR A 67 3.36 -17.08 -1.08
C THR A 67 4.08 -17.83 -2.21
N GLU A 68 4.25 -19.15 -2.07
CA GLU A 68 4.86 -20.01 -3.08
C GLU A 68 4.04 -20.09 -4.37
N SER A 69 2.74 -19.80 -4.28
CA SER A 69 1.81 -19.82 -5.42
C SER A 69 1.90 -18.57 -6.30
N GLU A 70 2.58 -17.51 -5.84
CA GLU A 70 2.72 -16.29 -6.62
C GLU A 70 3.63 -16.48 -7.84
N SER A 71 3.16 -16.02 -8.99
CA SER A 71 3.96 -16.06 -10.21
C SER A 71 5.12 -15.06 -10.17
N LEU A 72 6.18 -15.34 -10.90
CA LEU A 72 7.30 -14.40 -11.03
C LEU A 72 6.85 -13.03 -11.58
N ASP A 73 5.86 -13.02 -12.48
CA ASP A 73 5.35 -11.78 -13.05
C ASP A 73 4.57 -10.96 -12.02
N GLU A 74 3.82 -11.61 -11.13
CA GLU A 74 3.14 -10.95 -10.02
C GLU A 74 4.15 -10.36 -9.02
N LEU A 75 5.20 -11.08 -8.69
CA LEU A 75 6.29 -10.58 -7.85
C LEU A 75 6.98 -9.36 -8.48
N LYS A 76 7.24 -9.38 -9.78
CA LYS A 76 7.81 -8.23 -10.50
C LYS A 76 6.83 -7.05 -10.51
N ARG A 77 5.53 -7.30 -10.68
CA ARG A 77 4.47 -6.29 -10.64
C ARG A 77 4.46 -5.60 -9.28
N PHE A 78 4.57 -6.37 -8.18
CA PHE A 78 4.66 -5.83 -6.83
C PHE A 78 5.89 -4.94 -6.64
N VAL A 79 7.07 -5.42 -7.03
CA VAL A 79 8.31 -4.64 -6.92
C VAL A 79 8.19 -3.33 -7.69
N LYS A 80 7.66 -3.37 -8.91
CA LYS A 80 7.44 -2.17 -9.72
C LYS A 80 6.47 -1.19 -9.06
N ALA A 81 5.38 -1.68 -8.44
CA ALA A 81 4.46 -0.84 -7.69
C ALA A 81 5.17 -0.14 -6.52
N MET A 82 5.98 -0.87 -5.76
CA MET A 82 6.75 -0.29 -4.65
C MET A 82 7.76 0.77 -5.11
N GLU A 83 8.43 0.54 -6.24
CA GLU A 83 9.33 1.55 -6.83
C GLU A 83 8.58 2.82 -7.26
N MET A 84 7.41 2.67 -7.86
CA MET A 84 6.56 3.80 -8.26
C MET A 84 6.07 4.58 -7.04
N ILE A 85 5.56 3.88 -6.02
CA ILE A 85 5.11 4.49 -4.77
C ILE A 85 6.27 5.25 -4.11
N ARG A 86 7.47 4.70 -4.11
CA ARG A 86 8.65 5.41 -3.60
C ARG A 86 8.89 6.74 -4.33
N ARG A 87 8.75 6.77 -5.65
CA ARG A 87 8.87 8.02 -6.42
C ARG A 87 7.77 9.00 -6.03
N GLU A 88 6.53 8.54 -5.90
CA GLU A 88 5.39 9.35 -5.47
C GLU A 88 5.62 9.99 -4.09
N ILE A 89 6.23 9.26 -3.14
CA ILE A 89 6.56 9.79 -1.80
C ILE A 89 7.36 11.10 -1.86
N TYR A 90 8.27 11.22 -2.83
CA TYR A 90 9.12 12.40 -2.96
C TYR A 90 8.61 13.42 -3.97
N MET A 91 7.73 13.02 -4.89
CA MET A 91 7.16 13.91 -5.90
C MET A 91 5.86 14.57 -5.42
N ASP A 92 4.94 13.77 -4.91
CA ASP A 92 3.63 14.21 -4.43
C ASP A 92 3.08 13.22 -3.38
N LYS A 93 3.47 13.43 -2.12
CA LYS A 93 3.01 12.56 -1.02
C LYS A 93 1.50 12.61 -0.77
N ASP A 94 0.80 13.64 -1.27
CA ASP A 94 -0.63 13.80 -1.00
C ASP A 94 -1.44 12.73 -1.72
N ILE A 95 -0.94 12.19 -2.84
CA ILE A 95 -1.58 11.06 -3.52
C ILE A 95 -1.60 9.80 -2.62
N LEU A 96 -0.57 9.58 -1.80
CA LEU A 96 -0.54 8.48 -0.85
C LEU A 96 -1.47 8.73 0.34
N LYS A 97 -1.50 9.96 0.85
CA LYS A 97 -2.33 10.34 2.00
C LYS A 97 -3.82 10.27 1.70
N ASN A 98 -4.21 10.46 0.45
CA ASN A 98 -5.60 10.38 0.02
C ASN A 98 -5.98 9.00 -0.56
N ALA A 99 -5.03 8.10 -0.72
CA ALA A 99 -5.29 6.72 -1.14
C ALA A 99 -6.05 5.93 -0.06
N PRO A 100 -6.87 4.93 -0.46
CA PRO A 100 -7.10 4.47 -1.81
C PRO A 100 -8.19 5.28 -2.53
N HIS A 101 -8.10 5.35 -3.87
CA HIS A 101 -9.04 6.09 -4.69
C HIS A 101 -10.11 5.14 -5.26
N THR A 102 -11.31 5.21 -4.71
CA THR A 102 -12.45 4.40 -5.18
C THR A 102 -13.00 4.90 -6.52
N ALA A 103 -13.72 4.05 -7.24
CA ALA A 103 -14.41 4.45 -8.47
C ALA A 103 -15.30 5.67 -8.24
N ARG A 104 -16.04 5.70 -7.13
CA ARG A 104 -16.91 6.82 -6.75
C ARG A 104 -16.15 8.14 -6.62
N VAL A 105 -14.98 8.13 -5.98
CA VAL A 105 -14.16 9.33 -5.82
C VAL A 105 -13.63 9.80 -7.18
N VAL A 106 -13.11 8.88 -7.99
CA VAL A 106 -12.51 9.22 -9.28
C VAL A 106 -13.54 9.71 -10.31
N SER A 107 -14.77 9.20 -10.26
CA SER A 107 -15.86 9.61 -11.16
C SER A 107 -16.69 10.81 -10.66
N SER A 108 -16.39 11.32 -9.46
CA SER A 108 -17.10 12.46 -8.88
C SER A 108 -16.90 13.73 -9.71
N ASP A 109 -17.94 14.57 -9.85
CA ASP A 109 -17.84 15.87 -10.51
C ASP A 109 -16.89 16.84 -9.76
N LYS A 110 -16.74 16.64 -8.45
CA LYS A 110 -15.85 17.43 -7.59
C LYS A 110 -14.51 16.73 -7.44
N TRP A 111 -13.50 17.21 -8.16
CA TRP A 111 -12.11 16.78 -7.97
C TRP A 111 -11.34 17.88 -7.25
N VAL A 112 -10.94 17.60 -6.01
CA VAL A 112 -10.33 18.59 -5.10
C VAL A 112 -8.82 18.41 -4.95
N TYR A 113 -8.24 17.41 -5.60
CA TYR A 113 -6.84 17.05 -5.46
C TYR A 113 -5.97 17.79 -6.49
N ASN A 114 -4.70 18.01 -6.16
CA ASN A 114 -3.70 18.67 -7.00
C ASN A 114 -3.07 17.75 -8.07
N TYR A 115 -3.39 16.46 -8.05
CA TYR A 115 -2.98 15.46 -9.03
C TYR A 115 -4.16 15.02 -9.91
N SER A 116 -3.87 14.39 -11.04
CA SER A 116 -4.92 13.99 -11.99
C SER A 116 -5.67 12.73 -11.53
N ARG A 117 -6.90 12.56 -12.06
CA ARG A 117 -7.68 11.33 -11.85
C ARG A 117 -6.97 10.09 -12.40
N GLU A 118 -6.22 10.26 -13.48
CA GLU A 118 -5.43 9.20 -14.09
C GLU A 118 -4.29 8.76 -13.14
N GLN A 119 -3.55 9.72 -12.57
CA GLN A 119 -2.53 9.42 -11.58
C GLN A 119 -3.09 8.72 -10.33
N ALA A 120 -4.28 9.11 -9.89
CA ALA A 120 -4.97 8.49 -8.78
C ALA A 120 -5.36 7.04 -9.07
N ALA A 121 -6.09 6.82 -10.17
CA ALA A 121 -6.74 5.56 -10.49
C ALA A 121 -5.86 4.57 -11.27
N TYR A 122 -5.01 5.07 -12.15
CA TYR A 122 -4.23 4.27 -13.08
C TYR A 122 -2.73 4.57 -13.00
N PRO A 123 -2.12 4.37 -11.82
CA PRO A 123 -0.69 4.63 -11.63
C PRO A 123 0.19 3.77 -12.55
N VAL A 124 -0.36 2.66 -13.04
CA VAL A 124 0.20 1.82 -14.12
C VAL A 124 -0.91 1.46 -15.09
N LYS A 125 -0.56 1.31 -16.38
CA LYS A 125 -1.52 0.81 -17.38
C LYS A 125 -1.89 -0.63 -17.02
N GLN A 126 -3.17 -0.86 -16.76
CA GLN A 126 -3.76 -2.17 -16.47
C GLN A 126 -4.96 -2.39 -17.38
N ASN A 127 -5.07 -3.60 -17.94
CA ASN A 127 -6.23 -3.97 -18.75
C ASN A 127 -7.48 -4.13 -17.88
N ASN A 128 -7.30 -4.60 -16.64
CA ASN A 128 -8.37 -4.79 -15.67
C ASN A 128 -8.04 -4.00 -14.41
N LYS A 129 -8.79 -2.95 -14.13
CA LYS A 129 -8.67 -2.18 -12.88
C LYS A 129 -9.47 -2.85 -11.78
N PHE A 130 -8.77 -3.22 -10.72
CA PHE A 130 -9.43 -3.55 -9.45
C PHE A 130 -9.64 -2.26 -8.65
N TRP A 131 -10.90 -1.93 -8.39
CA TRP A 131 -11.25 -0.74 -7.63
C TRP A 131 -11.30 -1.03 -6.13
N PRO A 132 -10.62 -0.22 -5.30
CA PRO A 132 -10.82 -0.30 -3.85
C PRO A 132 -12.29 -0.10 -3.49
N ALA A 133 -12.79 -0.91 -2.57
CA ALA A 133 -14.21 -0.88 -2.17
C ALA A 133 -14.56 0.37 -1.35
N VAL A 134 -13.60 0.84 -0.53
CA VAL A 134 -13.78 1.98 0.37
C VAL A 134 -12.61 2.95 0.26
N SER A 135 -12.88 4.24 0.46
CA SER A 135 -11.86 5.27 0.62
C SER A 135 -11.22 5.19 2.01
N ARG A 136 -10.24 6.04 2.27
CA ARG A 136 -9.64 6.16 3.60
C ARG A 136 -10.70 6.52 4.63
N ILE A 137 -10.67 5.80 5.74
CA ILE A 137 -11.54 6.03 6.90
C ILE A 137 -10.71 6.54 8.08
N ASP A 138 -11.35 7.26 8.98
CA ASP A 138 -10.77 7.62 10.27
C ASP A 138 -10.89 6.43 11.23
N ASN A 139 -9.84 5.63 11.30
CA ASN A 139 -9.81 4.43 12.14
C ASN A 139 -9.98 4.79 13.63
N VAL A 140 -9.39 5.89 14.09
CA VAL A 140 -9.44 6.32 15.50
C VAL A 140 -10.86 6.69 15.88
N TYR A 141 -11.54 7.43 15.00
CA TYR A 141 -12.94 7.75 15.21
C TYR A 141 -13.81 6.49 15.19
N GLY A 142 -13.58 5.60 14.20
CA GLY A 142 -14.31 4.34 14.07
C GLY A 142 -14.19 3.47 15.31
N ASP A 143 -12.98 3.30 15.83
CA ASP A 143 -12.72 2.49 17.02
C ASP A 143 -13.38 3.04 18.29
N ARG A 144 -13.55 4.36 18.38
CA ARG A 144 -14.20 5.02 19.51
C ARG A 144 -15.72 5.16 19.38
N ASN A 145 -16.24 4.98 18.17
CA ASN A 145 -17.65 5.15 17.84
C ASN A 145 -18.18 3.91 17.14
N LEU A 146 -18.00 2.76 17.76
CA LEU A 146 -18.52 1.50 17.25
C LEU A 146 -20.05 1.58 17.21
N VAL A 147 -20.61 1.66 16.03
CA VAL A 147 -22.03 1.41 15.80
C VAL A 147 -22.18 -0.08 15.62
N CYS A 148 -22.75 -0.73 16.62
CA CYS A 148 -23.13 -2.13 16.50
C CYS A 148 -24.24 -2.25 15.46
N LEU A 149 -23.85 -2.47 14.22
CA LEU A 149 -24.75 -2.94 13.17
C LEU A 149 -25.05 -4.42 13.46
N SER A 150 -25.77 -4.67 14.54
CA SER A 150 -26.27 -5.99 14.83
C SER A 150 -27.33 -6.34 13.80
N LEU A 151 -26.91 -6.97 12.73
CA LEU A 151 -27.79 -7.66 11.78
C LEU A 151 -28.28 -9.01 12.33
N ILE A 152 -28.14 -9.24 13.63
CA ILE A 152 -28.57 -10.48 14.29
C ILE A 152 -30.03 -10.35 14.81
N HIS A 153 -30.81 -9.58 14.14
CA HIS A 153 -32.26 -9.58 14.34
C HIS A 153 -32.97 -9.91 13.03
N ILE A 154 -32.50 -10.97 12.40
CA ILE A 154 -33.29 -11.70 11.40
C ILE A 154 -33.61 -13.06 11.97
#